data_fcb6e786583529adf8ec8ef1c9a216e8
#
_entry.id   fcb6e786583529adf8ec8ef1c9a216e8
#
_cell.length_a   1.000
_cell.length_b   1.000
_cell.length_c   1.000
_cell.angle_alpha   90.00
_cell.angle_beta   90.00
_cell.angle_gamma   90.00
#
_symmetry.space_group_name_H-M   'P 1'
#
loop_
_entity.id
_entity.type
_entity.pdbx_description
1 polymer ?
#
loop_
_entity_poly.entity_id
_entity_poly.type
_entity_poly.pdbx_seq_one_letter_code
_entity_poly.pdbx_strand_id
1 'polypeptide(L)'
;MDLLKKNPQLFPLGKQIFQSGPEKILIMEAWGDHLFANEKFEEAGGAFCSCSQLEKALAAYRAGGLWHYVLVVGGLLSFSSSEMLNLAQELRDELQALGKPGDAAKVALEYCKDLDDAINLFIEAREWMEAVRVAYSYGKPHFVKDVIEPLALDCAASYVSEFEEGLEKLGKYLARHNAVKQRRLLLEIKLKNDVPEDIDDDAASEASSNLSGMSVYTTGYGSYNQFLCLCFKL
;
A
#
# COMPACT_ATOMS: atom_id res chain seq x y z
N MET A 1 -22.22 19.91 -21.53
CA MET A 1 -21.95 18.81 -20.56
C MET A 1 -21.61 17.50 -21.27
N ASP A 2 -22.35 17.06 -22.28
CA ASP A 2 -22.09 15.76 -22.94
C ASP A 2 -20.73 15.64 -23.62
N LEU A 3 -20.19 16.75 -24.17
CA LEU A 3 -18.84 16.77 -24.72
C LEU A 3 -17.75 16.57 -23.65
N LEU A 4 -17.91 17.15 -22.46
CA LEU A 4 -16.98 17.00 -21.37
C LEU A 4 -16.99 15.57 -20.81
N LYS A 5 -18.19 14.98 -20.64
CA LYS A 5 -18.33 13.59 -20.19
C LYS A 5 -17.71 12.59 -21.16
N LYS A 6 -17.82 12.86 -22.48
CA LYS A 6 -17.21 12.02 -23.52
C LYS A 6 -15.69 12.21 -23.66
N ASN A 7 -15.18 13.39 -23.28
CA ASN A 7 -13.78 13.76 -23.42
C ASN A 7 -13.24 14.34 -22.10
N PRO A 8 -12.86 13.50 -21.13
CA PRO A 8 -12.41 13.94 -19.81
C PRO A 8 -11.22 14.90 -19.84
N GLN A 9 -10.40 14.84 -20.89
CA GLN A 9 -9.25 15.73 -21.09
C GLN A 9 -9.64 17.21 -21.23
N LEU A 10 -10.92 17.50 -21.54
CA LEU A 10 -11.43 18.88 -21.68
C LEU A 10 -11.87 19.51 -20.35
N PHE A 11 -11.97 18.76 -19.25
CA PHE A 11 -12.36 19.31 -17.94
C PHE A 11 -11.45 20.44 -17.45
N PRO A 12 -10.10 20.35 -17.53
CA PRO A 12 -9.24 21.45 -17.14
C PRO A 12 -9.50 22.75 -17.91
N LEU A 13 -9.77 22.62 -19.21
CA LEU A 13 -10.14 23.76 -20.07
C LEU A 13 -11.51 24.32 -19.69
N GLY A 14 -12.50 23.45 -19.46
CA GLY A 14 -13.83 23.86 -18.98
C GLY A 14 -13.74 24.63 -17.67
N LYS A 15 -12.91 24.19 -16.71
CA LYS A 15 -12.65 24.89 -15.45
C LYS A 15 -12.03 26.28 -15.64
N GLN A 16 -11.18 26.47 -16.66
CA GLN A 16 -10.57 27.77 -16.96
C GLN A 16 -11.56 28.72 -17.62
N ILE A 17 -12.44 28.23 -18.50
CA ILE A 17 -13.41 29.05 -19.21
C ILE A 17 -14.54 29.50 -18.27
N PHE A 18 -15.07 28.60 -17.47
CA PHE A 18 -16.18 28.83 -16.56
C PHE A 18 -15.67 29.06 -15.12
N GLN A 19 -15.14 30.22 -14.84
CA GLN A 19 -14.55 30.55 -13.54
C GLN A 19 -15.60 30.85 -12.45
N SER A 20 -16.82 31.18 -12.83
CA SER A 20 -17.93 31.52 -11.92
C SER A 20 -19.27 31.13 -12.54
N GLY A 21 -20.33 31.05 -11.72
CA GLY A 21 -21.70 30.77 -12.16
C GLY A 21 -22.12 29.30 -12.00
N PRO A 22 -23.36 28.98 -12.35
CA PRO A 22 -23.91 27.64 -12.21
C PRO A 22 -23.22 26.59 -13.10
N GLU A 23 -22.68 27.02 -14.24
CA GLU A 23 -21.95 26.14 -15.17
C GLU A 23 -20.68 25.58 -14.51
N LYS A 24 -19.98 26.40 -13.69
CA LYS A 24 -18.81 25.94 -12.94
C LYS A 24 -19.18 24.81 -12.00
N ILE A 25 -20.28 24.92 -11.27
CA ILE A 25 -20.76 23.91 -10.33
C ILE A 25 -21.00 22.59 -11.05
N LEU A 26 -21.72 22.64 -12.18
CA LEU A 26 -22.00 21.44 -12.99
C LEU A 26 -20.74 20.79 -13.56
N ILE A 27 -19.76 21.61 -13.97
CA ILE A 27 -18.48 21.10 -14.50
C ILE A 27 -17.67 20.46 -13.38
N MET A 28 -17.58 21.09 -12.21
CA MET A 28 -16.82 20.56 -11.07
C MET A 28 -17.46 19.28 -10.51
N GLU A 29 -18.78 19.20 -10.48
CA GLU A 29 -19.50 17.98 -10.08
C GLU A 29 -19.21 16.84 -11.06
N ALA A 30 -19.37 17.06 -12.36
CA ALA A 30 -19.07 16.03 -13.36
C ALA A 30 -17.58 15.63 -13.40
N TRP A 31 -16.69 16.56 -13.11
CA TRP A 31 -15.28 16.27 -12.94
C TRP A 31 -15.01 15.41 -11.70
N GLY A 32 -15.65 15.73 -10.58
CA GLY A 32 -15.61 14.92 -9.37
C GLY A 32 -16.11 13.50 -9.59
N ASP A 33 -17.24 13.34 -10.27
CA ASP A 33 -17.78 12.02 -10.62
C ASP A 33 -16.81 11.21 -11.49
N HIS A 34 -16.14 11.87 -12.46
CA HIS A 34 -15.12 11.22 -13.30
C HIS A 34 -13.87 10.81 -12.50
N LEU A 35 -13.39 11.68 -11.62
CA LEU A 35 -12.26 11.38 -10.75
C LEU A 35 -12.57 10.23 -9.79
N PHE A 36 -13.77 10.22 -9.23
CA PHE A 36 -14.24 9.15 -8.34
C PHE A 36 -14.28 7.79 -9.07
N ALA A 37 -14.78 7.77 -10.31
CA ALA A 37 -14.80 6.55 -11.15
C ALA A 37 -13.38 6.05 -11.49
N ASN A 38 -12.37 6.92 -11.47
CA ASN A 38 -10.96 6.56 -11.67
C ASN A 38 -10.19 6.33 -10.36
N GLU A 39 -10.89 6.16 -9.24
CA GLU A 39 -10.31 5.92 -7.90
C GLU A 39 -9.40 7.04 -7.38
N LYS A 40 -9.49 8.24 -7.95
CA LYS A 40 -8.78 9.43 -7.50
C LYS A 40 -9.60 10.18 -6.44
N PHE A 41 -9.76 9.55 -5.28
CA PHE A 41 -10.69 9.96 -4.24
C PHE A 41 -10.36 11.33 -3.63
N GLU A 42 -9.09 11.66 -3.43
CA GLU A 42 -8.66 12.95 -2.90
C GLU A 42 -9.02 14.10 -3.83
N GLU A 43 -8.68 13.96 -5.12
CA GLU A 43 -8.99 14.95 -6.14
C GLU A 43 -10.50 15.08 -6.36
N ALA A 44 -11.24 13.94 -6.32
CA ALA A 44 -12.70 13.91 -6.43
C ALA A 44 -13.36 14.67 -5.29
N GLY A 45 -12.94 14.39 -4.04
CA GLY A 45 -13.43 15.09 -2.86
C GLY A 45 -13.18 16.59 -2.94
N GLY A 46 -11.98 17.03 -3.37
CA GLY A 46 -11.66 18.43 -3.60
C GLY A 46 -12.54 19.09 -4.67
N ALA A 47 -12.86 18.38 -5.76
CA ALA A 47 -13.77 18.86 -6.79
C ALA A 47 -15.20 19.04 -6.23
N PHE A 48 -15.71 18.07 -5.46
CA PHE A 48 -17.03 18.14 -4.81
C PHE A 48 -17.09 19.26 -3.76
N CYS A 49 -16.06 19.45 -2.95
CA CYS A 49 -16.00 20.60 -2.02
C CYS A 49 -16.07 21.94 -2.76
N SER A 50 -15.41 22.06 -3.92
CA SER A 50 -15.39 23.28 -4.74
C SER A 50 -16.76 23.66 -5.30
N CYS A 51 -17.69 22.71 -5.42
CA CYS A 51 -19.06 22.93 -5.85
C CYS A 51 -20.09 22.78 -4.73
N SER A 52 -19.64 22.77 -3.47
CA SER A 52 -20.48 22.65 -2.27
C SER A 52 -21.31 21.37 -2.19
N GLN A 53 -20.88 20.32 -2.88
CA GLN A 53 -21.46 18.96 -2.80
C GLN A 53 -20.80 18.18 -1.67
N LEU A 54 -21.02 18.64 -0.42
CA LEU A 54 -20.28 18.13 0.74
C LEU A 54 -20.58 16.65 1.03
N GLU A 55 -21.79 16.18 0.77
CA GLU A 55 -22.13 14.75 0.96
C GLU A 55 -21.36 13.84 -0.03
N LYS A 56 -21.23 14.26 -1.30
CA LYS A 56 -20.41 13.54 -2.28
C LYS A 56 -18.92 13.60 -1.93
N ALA A 57 -18.45 14.75 -1.41
CA ALA A 57 -17.08 14.89 -0.94
C ALA A 57 -16.79 13.95 0.22
N LEU A 58 -17.71 13.86 1.19
CA LEU A 58 -17.64 12.93 2.32
C LEU A 58 -17.50 11.48 1.84
N ALA A 59 -18.39 11.07 0.91
CA ALA A 59 -18.35 9.72 0.34
C ALA A 59 -17.04 9.43 -0.40
N ALA A 60 -16.51 10.40 -1.15
CA ALA A 60 -15.25 10.27 -1.86
C ALA A 60 -14.07 10.11 -0.90
N TYR A 61 -13.97 10.93 0.13
CA TYR A 61 -12.90 10.85 1.11
C TYR A 61 -12.97 9.57 1.96
N ARG A 62 -14.19 9.08 2.30
CA ARG A 62 -14.37 7.78 2.98
C ARG A 62 -13.86 6.63 2.11
N ALA A 63 -14.24 6.61 0.84
CA ALA A 63 -13.78 5.58 -0.10
C ALA A 63 -12.24 5.53 -0.24
N GLY A 64 -11.58 6.69 -0.14
CA GLY A 64 -10.11 6.79 -0.15
C GLY A 64 -9.44 6.49 1.19
N GLY A 65 -10.19 6.34 2.27
CA GLY A 65 -9.65 6.21 3.63
C GLY A 65 -8.91 7.47 4.09
N LEU A 66 -9.35 8.63 3.64
CA LEU A 66 -8.77 9.94 3.92
C LEU A 66 -9.45 10.58 5.13
N TRP A 67 -9.28 9.99 6.29
CA TRP A 67 -10.00 10.29 7.51
C TRP A 67 -9.96 11.77 7.95
N HIS A 68 -8.82 12.46 7.75
CA HIS A 68 -8.70 13.88 8.07
C HIS A 68 -9.73 14.73 7.33
N TYR A 69 -9.85 14.50 6.01
CA TYR A 69 -10.80 15.23 5.18
C TYR A 69 -12.26 14.86 5.51
N VAL A 70 -12.52 13.60 5.87
CA VAL A 70 -13.85 13.14 6.29
C VAL A 70 -14.33 13.92 7.50
N LEU A 71 -13.49 14.05 8.51
CA LEU A 71 -13.83 14.78 9.75
C LEU A 71 -13.97 16.28 9.53
N VAL A 72 -13.14 16.88 8.67
CA VAL A 72 -13.27 18.29 8.27
C VAL A 72 -14.59 18.53 7.56
N VAL A 73 -14.96 17.67 6.61
CA VAL A 73 -16.23 17.78 5.85
C VAL A 73 -17.43 17.55 6.77
N GLY A 74 -17.35 16.62 7.73
CA GLY A 74 -18.35 16.44 8.78
C GLY A 74 -18.59 17.72 9.59
N GLY A 75 -17.52 18.44 9.93
CA GLY A 75 -17.60 19.75 10.56
C GLY A 75 -18.26 20.81 9.67
N LEU A 76 -17.97 20.82 8.35
CA LEU A 76 -18.61 21.74 7.39
C LEU A 76 -20.09 21.42 7.18
N LEU A 77 -20.50 20.15 7.31
CA LEU A 77 -21.91 19.75 7.31
C LEU A 77 -22.62 20.09 8.62
N SER A 78 -21.91 20.68 9.57
CA SER A 78 -22.46 21.09 10.88
C SER A 78 -23.02 19.92 11.69
N PHE A 79 -22.38 18.77 11.63
CA PHE A 79 -22.75 17.61 12.43
C PHE A 79 -22.68 17.94 13.93
N SER A 80 -23.65 17.46 14.70
CA SER A 80 -23.63 17.55 16.16
C SER A 80 -22.48 16.73 16.75
N SER A 81 -22.14 16.97 18.00
CA SER A 81 -21.08 16.20 18.70
C SER A 81 -21.36 14.70 18.71
N SER A 82 -22.63 14.27 18.78
CA SER A 82 -23.03 12.87 18.74
C SER A 82 -22.87 12.26 17.33
N GLU A 83 -23.25 13.02 16.30
CA GLU A 83 -23.07 12.59 14.90
C GLU A 83 -21.58 12.50 14.53
N MET A 84 -20.77 13.46 14.98
CA MET A 84 -19.31 13.41 14.79
C MET A 84 -18.67 12.22 15.49
N LEU A 85 -19.15 11.85 16.69
CA LEU A 85 -18.68 10.67 17.41
C LEU A 85 -19.05 9.38 16.64
N ASN A 86 -20.28 9.28 16.18
CA ASN A 86 -20.72 8.12 15.39
C ASN A 86 -19.90 8.03 14.07
N LEU A 87 -19.72 9.14 13.38
CA LEU A 87 -18.89 9.19 12.16
C LEU A 87 -17.45 8.74 12.45
N ALA A 88 -16.86 9.18 13.56
CA ALA A 88 -15.51 8.78 13.95
C ALA A 88 -15.44 7.28 14.28
N GLN A 89 -16.43 6.71 14.95
CA GLN A 89 -16.48 5.27 15.24
C GLN A 89 -16.60 4.45 13.95
N GLU A 90 -17.50 4.82 13.04
CA GLU A 90 -17.63 4.17 11.73
C GLU A 90 -16.32 4.23 10.95
N LEU A 91 -15.71 5.42 10.93
CA LEU A 91 -14.45 5.65 10.19
C LEU A 91 -13.28 4.85 10.77
N ARG A 92 -13.20 4.71 12.10
CA ARG A 92 -12.23 3.84 12.76
C ARG A 92 -12.38 2.39 12.27
N ASP A 93 -13.61 1.88 12.28
CA ASP A 93 -13.88 0.50 11.87
C ASP A 93 -13.59 0.29 10.37
N GLU A 94 -13.93 1.26 9.52
CA GLU A 94 -13.58 1.25 8.10
C GLU A 94 -12.06 1.26 7.86
N LEU A 95 -11.32 2.09 8.59
CA LEU A 95 -9.86 2.16 8.46
C LEU A 95 -9.19 0.86 8.92
N GLN A 96 -9.70 0.24 9.98
CA GLN A 96 -9.20 -1.07 10.42
C GLN A 96 -9.48 -2.14 9.35
N ALA A 97 -10.69 -2.18 8.78
CA ALA A 97 -11.05 -3.08 7.70
C ALA A 97 -10.19 -2.88 6.43
N LEU A 98 -9.76 -1.64 6.15
CA LEU A 98 -8.85 -1.30 5.06
C LEU A 98 -7.38 -1.65 5.34
N GLY A 99 -7.07 -2.23 6.51
CA GLY A 99 -5.71 -2.56 6.92
C GLY A 99 -4.84 -1.34 7.28
N LYS A 100 -5.47 -0.26 7.76
CA LYS A 100 -4.82 0.97 8.24
C LYS A 100 -5.04 1.17 9.75
N PRO A 101 -4.62 0.22 10.62
CA PRO A 101 -4.90 0.30 12.05
C PRO A 101 -4.24 1.50 12.73
N GLY A 102 -3.09 2.00 12.23
CA GLY A 102 -2.43 3.19 12.77
C GLY A 102 -3.25 4.47 12.58
N ASP A 103 -3.94 4.63 11.46
CA ASP A 103 -4.86 5.74 11.24
C ASP A 103 -6.14 5.57 12.05
N ALA A 104 -6.66 4.34 12.16
CA ALA A 104 -7.79 4.01 13.03
C ALA A 104 -7.49 4.35 14.50
N ALA A 105 -6.27 4.07 14.97
CA ALA A 105 -5.81 4.41 16.32
C ALA A 105 -5.82 5.92 16.58
N LYS A 106 -5.41 6.73 15.61
CA LYS A 106 -5.45 8.20 15.73
C LYS A 106 -6.88 8.71 15.85
N VAL A 107 -7.80 8.17 15.05
CA VAL A 107 -9.24 8.49 15.12
C VAL A 107 -9.83 8.08 16.47
N ALA A 108 -9.52 6.87 16.96
CA ALA A 108 -9.95 6.38 18.26
C ALA A 108 -9.46 7.29 19.39
N LEU A 109 -8.20 7.71 19.34
CA LEU A 109 -7.60 8.57 20.38
C LEU A 109 -8.17 9.99 20.39
N GLU A 110 -8.24 10.63 19.22
CA GLU A 110 -8.53 12.06 19.12
C GLU A 110 -10.04 12.35 19.17
N TYR A 111 -10.85 11.51 18.52
CA TYR A 111 -12.28 11.76 18.32
C TYR A 111 -13.17 10.88 19.18
N CYS A 112 -12.89 9.57 19.26
CA CYS A 112 -13.65 8.67 20.12
C CYS A 112 -13.21 8.77 21.58
N LYS A 113 -11.98 9.26 21.86
CA LYS A 113 -11.35 9.34 23.19
C LYS A 113 -11.28 7.99 23.89
N ASP A 114 -11.23 6.92 23.12
CA ASP A 114 -11.05 5.56 23.62
C ASP A 114 -9.57 5.22 23.62
N LEU A 115 -8.96 5.36 24.80
CA LEU A 115 -7.52 5.18 24.97
C LEU A 115 -7.12 3.71 24.83
N ASP A 116 -7.92 2.80 25.38
CA ASP A 116 -7.57 1.39 25.44
C ASP A 116 -7.64 0.78 24.03
N ASP A 117 -8.67 1.16 23.27
CA ASP A 117 -8.79 0.78 21.86
C ASP A 117 -7.68 1.40 21.00
N ALA A 118 -7.37 2.67 21.21
CA ALA A 118 -6.28 3.33 20.47
C ALA A 118 -4.92 2.66 20.69
N ILE A 119 -4.58 2.26 21.94
CA ILE A 119 -3.34 1.54 22.23
C ILE A 119 -3.33 0.19 21.52
N ASN A 120 -4.42 -0.56 21.56
CA ASN A 120 -4.52 -1.85 20.88
C ASN A 120 -4.35 -1.72 19.35
N LEU A 121 -4.95 -0.69 18.75
CA LEU A 121 -4.83 -0.41 17.32
C LEU A 121 -3.41 0.03 16.94
N PHE A 122 -2.69 0.80 17.79
CA PHE A 122 -1.27 1.10 17.55
C PHE A 122 -0.40 -0.15 17.64
N ILE A 123 -0.71 -1.08 18.56
CA ILE A 123 -0.02 -2.37 18.65
C ILE A 123 -0.28 -3.22 17.40
N GLU A 124 -1.51 -3.27 16.92
CA GLU A 124 -1.88 -3.95 15.69
C GLU A 124 -1.14 -3.35 14.47
N ALA A 125 -1.03 -2.03 14.43
CA ALA A 125 -0.24 -1.29 13.43
C ALA A 125 1.28 -1.51 13.56
N ARG A 126 1.74 -2.14 14.65
CA ARG A 126 3.17 -2.25 15.03
C ARG A 126 3.85 -0.90 15.24
N GLU A 127 3.08 0.13 15.56
CA GLU A 127 3.54 1.47 15.93
C GLU A 127 3.83 1.53 17.44
N TRP A 128 4.80 0.71 17.90
CA TRP A 128 5.14 0.52 19.31
C TRP A 128 5.46 1.81 20.04
N MET A 129 6.19 2.71 19.40
CA MET A 129 6.57 3.99 19.99
C MET A 129 5.37 4.89 20.23
N GLU A 130 4.39 4.90 19.33
CA GLU A 130 3.15 5.65 19.51
C GLU A 130 2.30 5.05 20.63
N ALA A 131 2.17 3.72 20.70
CA ALA A 131 1.48 3.04 21.79
C ALA A 131 2.11 3.42 23.16
N VAL A 132 3.44 3.38 23.27
CA VAL A 132 4.17 3.78 24.49
C VAL A 132 3.94 5.27 24.80
N ARG A 133 4.09 6.15 23.80
CA ARG A 133 3.89 7.58 23.96
C ARG A 133 2.49 7.89 24.50
N VAL A 134 1.48 7.27 23.93
CA VAL A 134 0.08 7.44 24.34
C VAL A 134 -0.12 6.94 25.76
N ALA A 135 0.37 5.75 26.12
CA ALA A 135 0.25 5.19 27.46
C ALA A 135 0.84 6.13 28.52
N TYR A 136 2.03 6.69 28.27
CA TYR A 136 2.65 7.65 29.21
C TYR A 136 1.90 8.99 29.25
N SER A 137 1.49 9.53 28.10
CA SER A 137 0.80 10.84 28.01
C SER A 137 -0.53 10.85 28.75
N TYR A 138 -1.21 9.71 28.83
CA TYR A 138 -2.49 9.57 29.53
C TYR A 138 -2.38 8.95 30.91
N GLY A 139 -1.16 8.86 31.46
CA GLY A 139 -0.92 8.42 32.85
C GLY A 139 -1.23 6.94 33.11
N LYS A 140 -1.14 6.08 32.09
CA LYS A 140 -1.31 4.63 32.19
C LYS A 140 0.01 3.86 31.91
N PRO A 141 1.13 4.13 32.61
CA PRO A 141 2.41 3.50 32.33
C PRO A 141 2.42 1.97 32.56
N HIS A 142 1.45 1.44 33.29
CA HIS A 142 1.30 0.00 33.49
C HIS A 142 1.00 -0.74 32.18
N PHE A 143 0.28 -0.12 31.22
CA PHE A 143 0.04 -0.72 29.91
C PHE A 143 1.33 -1.05 29.17
N VAL A 144 2.39 -0.29 29.40
CA VAL A 144 3.69 -0.53 28.74
C VAL A 144 4.25 -1.88 29.17
N LYS A 145 4.25 -2.16 30.46
CA LYS A 145 4.82 -3.40 31.01
C LYS A 145 3.88 -4.60 30.85
N ASP A 146 2.58 -4.37 30.98
CA ASP A 146 1.61 -5.46 31.05
C ASP A 146 1.13 -5.91 29.67
N VAL A 147 1.16 -5.00 28.67
CA VAL A 147 0.58 -5.26 27.33
C VAL A 147 1.60 -5.02 26.22
N ILE A 148 2.21 -3.80 26.15
CA ILE A 148 3.01 -3.41 24.98
C ILE A 148 4.32 -4.20 24.94
N GLU A 149 5.05 -4.28 26.05
CA GLU A 149 6.35 -4.95 26.12
C GLU A 149 6.27 -6.46 25.79
N PRO A 150 5.35 -7.27 26.37
CA PRO A 150 5.22 -8.68 26.01
C PRO A 150 4.90 -8.90 24.54
N LEU A 151 3.95 -8.13 23.98
CA LEU A 151 3.55 -8.26 22.58
C LEU A 151 4.65 -7.80 21.61
N ALA A 152 5.44 -6.78 21.98
CA ALA A 152 6.59 -6.36 21.20
C ALA A 152 7.70 -7.43 21.18
N LEU A 153 7.94 -8.09 22.34
CA LEU A 153 8.90 -9.19 22.42
C LEU A 153 8.46 -10.40 21.60
N ASP A 154 7.19 -10.78 21.67
CA ASP A 154 6.63 -11.87 20.85
C ASP A 154 6.74 -11.56 19.36
N CYS A 155 6.44 -10.33 18.95
CA CYS A 155 6.59 -9.89 17.59
C CYS A 155 8.06 -9.95 17.12
N ALA A 156 8.99 -9.52 17.97
CA ALA A 156 10.43 -9.60 17.68
C ALA A 156 10.90 -11.06 17.56
N ALA A 157 10.45 -11.95 18.42
CA ALA A 157 10.76 -13.39 18.35
C ALA A 157 10.24 -14.02 17.08
N SER A 158 9.01 -13.66 16.65
CA SER A 158 8.44 -14.11 15.36
C SER A 158 9.29 -13.67 14.18
N TYR A 159 9.73 -12.41 14.15
CA TYR A 159 10.61 -11.92 13.08
C TYR A 159 11.96 -12.64 13.03
N VAL A 160 12.55 -12.93 14.19
CA VAL A 160 13.81 -13.69 14.24
C VAL A 160 13.60 -15.07 13.63
N SER A 161 12.53 -15.77 14.00
CA SER A 161 12.20 -17.09 13.45
C SER A 161 11.96 -17.05 11.94
N GLU A 162 11.20 -16.07 11.45
CA GLU A 162 10.95 -15.88 10.00
C GLU A 162 12.27 -15.60 9.24
N PHE A 163 13.17 -14.82 9.87
CA PHE A 163 14.46 -14.51 9.28
C PHE A 163 15.37 -15.74 9.20
N GLU A 164 15.40 -16.55 10.25
CA GLU A 164 16.16 -17.80 10.27
C GLU A 164 15.67 -18.77 9.20
N GLU A 165 14.35 -18.95 9.07
CA GLU A 165 13.76 -19.75 7.98
C GLU A 165 14.09 -19.19 6.60
N GLY A 166 14.08 -17.88 6.45
CA GLY A 166 14.45 -17.20 5.21
C GLY A 166 15.91 -17.47 4.82
N LEU A 167 16.82 -17.40 5.79
CA LEU A 167 18.24 -17.71 5.58
C LEU A 167 18.46 -19.18 5.18
N GLU A 168 17.75 -20.10 5.82
CA GLU A 168 17.83 -21.53 5.44
C GLU A 168 17.36 -21.77 4.03
N LYS A 169 16.20 -21.18 3.62
CA LYS A 169 15.67 -21.26 2.25
C LYS A 169 16.65 -20.67 1.24
N LEU A 170 17.23 -19.51 1.55
CA LEU A 170 18.23 -18.85 0.71
C LEU A 170 19.47 -19.74 0.52
N GLY A 171 19.97 -20.36 1.58
CA GLY A 171 21.08 -21.30 1.53
C GLY A 171 20.80 -22.48 0.58
N LYS A 172 19.61 -23.07 0.66
CA LYS A 172 19.17 -24.15 -0.24
C LYS A 172 19.11 -23.70 -1.71
N TYR A 173 18.58 -22.49 -1.96
CA TYR A 173 18.51 -21.95 -3.33
C TYR A 173 19.89 -21.63 -3.90
N LEU A 174 20.79 -21.05 -3.10
CA LEU A 174 22.17 -20.78 -3.49
C LEU A 174 22.94 -22.07 -3.82
N ALA A 175 22.83 -23.09 -2.99
CA ALA A 175 23.44 -24.38 -3.22
C ALA A 175 22.95 -24.99 -4.56
N ARG A 176 21.63 -24.97 -4.81
CA ARG A 176 21.04 -25.43 -6.08
C ARG A 176 21.52 -24.63 -7.28
N HIS A 177 21.52 -23.30 -7.17
CA HIS A 177 22.00 -22.40 -8.23
C HIS A 177 23.45 -22.70 -8.58
N ASN A 178 24.33 -22.82 -7.58
CA ASN A 178 25.75 -23.13 -7.77
C ASN A 178 25.94 -24.52 -8.42
N ALA A 179 25.17 -25.53 -8.00
CA ALA A 179 25.23 -26.85 -8.61
C ALA A 179 24.82 -26.83 -10.09
N VAL A 180 23.77 -26.09 -10.43
CA VAL A 180 23.34 -25.91 -11.83
C VAL A 180 24.43 -25.16 -12.64
N LYS A 181 24.99 -24.10 -12.10
CA LYS A 181 26.06 -23.33 -12.73
C LYS A 181 27.30 -24.22 -13.01
N GLN A 182 27.72 -25.01 -12.02
CA GLN A 182 28.83 -25.94 -12.18
C GLN A 182 28.56 -26.99 -13.25
N ARG A 183 27.33 -27.57 -13.29
CA ARG A 183 26.93 -28.53 -14.33
C ARG A 183 27.00 -27.92 -15.73
N ARG A 184 26.53 -26.67 -15.90
CA ARG A 184 26.61 -25.95 -17.19
C ARG A 184 28.06 -25.76 -17.63
N LEU A 185 28.95 -25.30 -16.73
CA LEU A 185 30.37 -25.15 -17.03
C LEU A 185 31.01 -26.48 -17.44
N LEU A 186 30.70 -27.56 -16.74
CA LEU A 186 31.22 -28.89 -17.09
C LEU A 186 30.73 -29.37 -18.46
N LEU A 187 29.47 -29.08 -18.82
CA LEU A 187 28.92 -29.40 -20.14
C LEU A 187 29.59 -28.57 -21.23
N GLU A 188 29.82 -27.26 -21.01
CA GLU A 188 30.51 -26.39 -21.96
C GLU A 188 31.96 -26.87 -22.20
N ILE A 189 32.67 -27.28 -21.15
CA ILE A 189 34.04 -27.86 -21.27
C ILE A 189 34.01 -29.16 -22.07
N LYS A 190 33.05 -30.04 -21.79
CA LYS A 190 32.93 -31.31 -22.54
C LYS A 190 32.64 -31.07 -24.02
N LEU A 191 31.69 -30.19 -24.34
CA LEU A 191 31.33 -29.81 -25.70
C LEU A 191 32.55 -29.22 -26.46
N LYS A 192 33.38 -28.42 -25.83
CA LYS A 192 34.59 -27.87 -26.43
C LYS A 192 35.65 -28.91 -26.66
N ASN A 193 35.75 -29.92 -25.81
CA ASN A 193 36.74 -31.01 -25.98
C ASN A 193 36.31 -32.09 -26.97
N ASP A 194 34.98 -32.21 -27.20
CA ASP A 194 34.40 -33.22 -28.12
C ASP A 194 34.24 -32.67 -29.57
N VAL A 195 34.55 -31.39 -29.83
CA VAL A 195 34.55 -30.80 -31.19
C VAL A 195 35.90 -31.07 -31.85
N PRO A 196 35.95 -31.85 -32.98
CA PRO A 196 37.16 -31.97 -33.77
C PRO A 196 37.60 -30.60 -34.28
N GLU A 197 38.93 -30.35 -34.35
CA GLU A 197 39.51 -29.08 -34.73
C GLU A 197 39.22 -28.59 -36.17
N ASP A 198 38.38 -29.31 -36.96
CA ASP A 198 38.06 -29.04 -38.36
C ASP A 198 36.60 -28.63 -38.65
N ILE A 199 35.91 -27.93 -37.77
CA ILE A 199 34.59 -27.38 -38.07
C ILE A 199 34.67 -25.85 -38.07
N ASP A 200 34.35 -25.25 -39.24
CA ASP A 200 34.25 -23.82 -39.48
C ASP A 200 33.50 -23.06 -38.35
N ASP A 201 34.02 -21.89 -37.97
CA ASP A 201 33.57 -21.01 -36.89
C ASP A 201 32.07 -20.65 -36.96
N ASP A 202 31.42 -20.78 -38.10
CA ASP A 202 29.98 -20.48 -38.29
C ASP A 202 29.04 -21.48 -37.65
N ALA A 203 29.47 -22.76 -37.53
CA ALA A 203 28.61 -23.82 -36.93
C ALA A 203 28.61 -23.77 -35.39
N ALA A 204 29.65 -23.26 -34.76
CA ALA A 204 29.76 -23.10 -33.31
C ALA A 204 28.83 -22.00 -32.77
N SER A 205 28.51 -20.99 -33.59
CA SER A 205 27.59 -19.91 -33.27
C SER A 205 26.14 -20.34 -33.13
N GLU A 206 25.68 -21.25 -33.99
CA GLU A 206 24.30 -21.78 -33.95
C GLU A 206 24.07 -22.75 -32.80
N ALA A 207 25.04 -23.54 -32.39
CA ALA A 207 24.92 -24.46 -31.25
C ALA A 207 24.83 -23.71 -29.92
N SER A 208 25.50 -22.56 -29.80
CA SER A 208 25.45 -21.71 -28.61
C SER A 208 24.10 -21.00 -28.45
N SER A 209 23.44 -20.62 -29.56
CA SER A 209 22.13 -19.95 -29.53
C SER A 209 20.98 -20.91 -29.13
N ASN A 210 21.07 -22.18 -29.49
CA ASN A 210 20.06 -23.21 -29.14
C ASN A 210 20.12 -23.61 -27.66
N LEU A 211 21.26 -23.47 -26.96
CA LEU A 211 21.37 -23.72 -25.52
C LEU A 211 20.82 -22.55 -24.70
N SER A 212 20.77 -21.33 -25.24
CA SER A 212 20.13 -20.16 -24.59
C SER A 212 18.61 -20.26 -24.60
N GLY A 213 18.00 -21.01 -25.51
CA GLY A 213 16.54 -21.17 -25.62
C GLY A 213 15.90 -22.16 -24.64
N MET A 214 16.67 -22.97 -23.91
CA MET A 214 16.14 -23.90 -22.88
C MET A 214 16.10 -23.30 -21.46
N SER A 215 15.75 -22.02 -21.34
CA SER A 215 15.39 -21.42 -20.05
C SER A 215 13.92 -21.69 -19.74
N VAL A 216 13.57 -22.95 -19.54
CA VAL A 216 12.24 -23.35 -19.05
C VAL A 216 12.31 -23.47 -17.53
N TYR A 217 12.45 -22.36 -16.81
CA TYR A 217 12.10 -22.24 -15.37
C TYR A 217 12.15 -20.78 -14.94
N THR A 218 11.30 -19.94 -15.56
CA THR A 218 10.96 -18.62 -15.02
C THR A 218 9.44 -18.51 -14.78
N THR A 219 8.88 -19.53 -14.11
CA THR A 219 7.55 -19.40 -13.51
C THR A 219 7.71 -19.52 -11.99
N GLY A 220 7.89 -18.40 -11.32
CA GLY A 220 8.00 -18.36 -9.86
C GLY A 220 8.51 -17.04 -9.26
N TYR A 221 8.73 -15.99 -10.05
CA TYR A 221 9.23 -14.70 -9.55
C TYR A 221 8.12 -13.66 -9.25
N GLY A 222 6.87 -14.12 -9.07
CA GLY A 222 5.73 -13.23 -8.79
C GLY A 222 5.54 -12.81 -7.33
N SER A 223 6.27 -13.38 -6.36
CA SER A 223 5.98 -13.15 -4.92
C SER A 223 7.10 -12.49 -4.11
N TYR A 224 8.27 -12.21 -4.68
CA TYR A 224 9.41 -11.69 -3.90
C TYR A 224 9.47 -10.17 -3.76
N ASN A 225 8.70 -9.40 -4.54
CA ASN A 225 8.70 -7.94 -4.42
C ASN A 225 7.92 -7.40 -3.21
N GLN A 226 7.10 -8.24 -2.55
CA GLN A 226 6.36 -7.83 -1.35
C GLN A 226 7.22 -7.90 -0.07
N PHE A 227 8.22 -8.79 -0.03
CA PHE A 227 9.09 -8.94 1.16
C PHE A 227 10.21 -7.90 1.27
N LEU A 228 10.72 -7.39 0.15
CA LEU A 228 11.79 -6.38 0.18
C LEU A 228 11.29 -4.96 0.51
N CYS A 229 10.00 -4.67 0.32
CA CYS A 229 9.43 -3.37 0.69
C CYS A 229 9.20 -3.19 2.19
N LEU A 230 9.19 -4.27 2.98
CA LEU A 230 8.98 -4.22 4.43
C LEU A 230 10.28 -4.01 5.23
N CYS A 231 11.44 -4.35 4.67
CA CYS A 231 12.73 -4.21 5.36
C CYS A 231 13.39 -2.83 5.25
N PHE A 232 12.85 -1.89 4.45
CA PHE A 232 13.41 -0.53 4.25
C PHE A 232 12.56 0.59 4.83
N LYS A 233 11.65 0.29 5.77
CA LYS A 233 10.92 1.29 6.57
C LYS A 233 11.25 1.15 8.06
N LEU A 234 12.53 1.20 8.38
CA LEU A 234 13.05 1.54 9.69
C LEU A 234 13.75 2.87 9.62
#